data_2e22216206a0d50ac65aaa6ed971b76e
#
_entry.id   2e22216206a0d50ac65aaa6ed971b76e
#
_cell.length_a   1.000
_cell.length_b   1.000
_cell.length_c   1.000
_cell.angle_alpha   90.00
_cell.angle_beta   90.00
_cell.angle_gamma   90.00
#
_symmetry.space_group_name_H-M   'P 1'
#
loop_
_entity.id
_entity.type
_entity.pdbx_description
1 polymer ?
#
loop_
_entity_poly.entity_id
_entity_poly.type
_entity_poly.pdbx_seq_one_letter_code
_entity_poly.pdbx_strand_id
1 'polypeptide(L)'
;NTFKNTISVLFFVFFIQFGNSQNILVNEGYTPQDLVEDVLINSTCANVFNVSVSGGNFATGEKSFGYFDGTGTTFPFQNGIILSTGKINNAPGPNSFLSDDGGNMGWDGDSDLNDALGLSNSFNATILEFDFIPLGNKISFDYIFSSEQYLSNPSSGQCNFTDGFAFLLKRNGDLRYENLAVIPGTTTPVKVNTVRGPGTICPPANAAYFDAFNDVNHPTNYNGQTTVLTAQSDVIPGQTYHIKLVIADEGNFRYDSAIFLGGGSFNFTIDIGDDRLVSNGN
;
A
#
# COMPACT_ATOMS: atom_id res chain seq x y z
N ASN A 1 26.46 -59.51 45.57
CA ASN A 1 26.80 -58.58 44.48
C ASN A 1 25.55 -58.32 43.62
N THR A 2 24.84 -57.22 43.95
CA THR A 2 23.66 -56.82 43.25
C THR A 2 24.00 -55.67 42.30
N PHE A 3 24.02 -55.92 41.00
CA PHE A 3 24.16 -54.91 39.97
C PHE A 3 22.85 -54.10 39.86
N LYS A 4 22.86 -52.83 40.19
CA LYS A 4 21.80 -51.86 39.89
C LYS A 4 21.98 -51.34 38.48
N ASN A 5 21.15 -51.75 37.54
CA ASN A 5 21.03 -51.16 36.20
C ASN A 5 20.27 -49.84 36.32
N THR A 6 20.99 -48.71 36.12
CA THR A 6 20.35 -47.41 36.00
C THR A 6 20.04 -47.20 34.51
N ILE A 7 18.77 -47.24 34.14
CA ILE A 7 18.31 -46.86 32.81
C ILE A 7 18.19 -45.34 32.76
N SER A 8 19.08 -44.70 31.98
CA SER A 8 19.03 -43.27 31.70
C SER A 8 18.07 -43.05 30.53
N VAL A 9 16.89 -42.48 30.81
CA VAL A 9 15.92 -42.10 29.78
C VAL A 9 16.32 -40.71 29.25
N LEU A 10 16.82 -40.65 28.02
CA LEU A 10 17.16 -39.41 27.32
C LEU A 10 15.86 -38.84 26.73
N PHE A 11 15.33 -37.77 27.33
CA PHE A 11 14.23 -37.03 26.79
C PHE A 11 14.72 -36.14 25.61
N PHE A 12 14.40 -36.52 24.38
CA PHE A 12 14.60 -35.68 23.21
C PHE A 12 13.41 -34.66 23.16
N VAL A 13 13.66 -33.44 23.56
CA VAL A 13 12.73 -32.32 23.35
C VAL A 13 12.88 -31.88 21.90
N PHE A 14 11.93 -32.25 21.05
CA PHE A 14 11.82 -31.69 19.70
C PHE A 14 11.32 -30.25 19.82
N PHE A 15 12.21 -29.27 19.66
CA PHE A 15 11.82 -27.91 19.37
C PHE A 15 11.31 -27.85 17.92
N ILE A 16 9.99 -27.79 17.75
CA ILE A 16 9.40 -27.41 16.48
C ILE A 16 9.68 -25.93 16.32
N GLN A 17 10.70 -25.58 15.55
CA GLN A 17 10.88 -24.22 15.08
C GLN A 17 9.82 -24.01 13.99
N PHE A 18 8.80 -23.20 14.29
CA PHE A 18 7.97 -22.62 13.25
C PHE A 18 8.88 -21.65 12.49
N GLY A 19 9.31 -22.04 11.29
CA GLY A 19 10.00 -21.14 10.38
C GLY A 19 8.98 -20.08 9.96
N ASN A 20 9.11 -18.86 10.47
CA ASN A 20 8.39 -17.73 9.91
C ASN A 20 8.94 -17.47 8.50
N SER A 21 8.06 -17.22 7.54
CA SER A 21 8.49 -16.65 6.26
C SER A 21 9.18 -15.31 6.57
N GLN A 22 10.40 -15.15 6.10
CA GLN A 22 11.14 -13.92 6.35
C GLN A 22 10.64 -12.78 5.45
N ASN A 23 10.10 -13.10 4.27
CA ASN A 23 9.72 -12.17 3.23
C ASN A 23 8.25 -12.35 2.84
N ILE A 24 7.63 -11.28 2.35
CA ILE A 24 6.30 -11.39 1.74
C ILE A 24 6.36 -12.27 0.48
N LEU A 25 5.23 -12.80 0.07
CA LEU A 25 5.05 -13.46 -1.22
C LEU A 25 4.14 -12.60 -2.10
N VAL A 26 4.30 -12.69 -3.43
CA VAL A 26 3.43 -12.01 -4.38
C VAL A 26 2.82 -13.00 -5.37
N ASN A 27 1.63 -12.69 -5.87
CA ASN A 27 0.90 -13.52 -6.84
C ASN A 27 0.25 -12.64 -7.91
N GLU A 28 0.68 -12.79 -9.16
CA GLU A 28 0.18 -12.07 -10.33
C GLU A 28 -1.04 -12.73 -10.98
N GLY A 29 -1.50 -13.87 -10.44
CA GLY A 29 -2.57 -14.69 -11.03
C GLY A 29 -3.99 -14.18 -10.79
N TYR A 30 -4.18 -13.24 -9.87
CA TYR A 30 -5.49 -12.66 -9.56
C TYR A 30 -6.00 -11.79 -10.71
N THR A 31 -7.31 -11.88 -10.98
CA THR A 31 -7.98 -10.94 -11.88
C THR A 31 -8.21 -9.59 -11.15
N PRO A 32 -8.40 -8.48 -11.89
CA PRO A 32 -8.78 -7.20 -11.25
C PRO A 32 -10.02 -7.31 -10.37
N GLN A 33 -11.01 -8.09 -10.80
CA GLN A 33 -12.24 -8.32 -10.04
C GLN A 33 -11.96 -9.03 -8.72
N ASP A 34 -11.18 -10.13 -8.74
CA ASP A 34 -10.82 -10.89 -7.54
C ASP A 34 -10.04 -9.99 -6.54
N LEU A 35 -9.12 -9.15 -7.05
CA LEU A 35 -8.36 -8.23 -6.20
C LEU A 35 -9.28 -7.26 -5.45
N VAL A 36 -10.30 -6.72 -6.12
CA VAL A 36 -11.20 -5.75 -5.47
C VAL A 36 -12.22 -6.46 -4.57
N GLU A 37 -12.93 -7.47 -5.09
CA GLU A 37 -14.06 -8.08 -4.37
C GLU A 37 -13.62 -9.06 -3.27
N ASP A 38 -12.63 -9.92 -3.56
CA ASP A 38 -12.24 -11.00 -2.64
C ASP A 38 -11.09 -10.60 -1.71
N VAL A 39 -10.23 -9.65 -2.15
CA VAL A 39 -9.06 -9.26 -1.35
C VAL A 39 -9.29 -7.92 -0.64
N LEU A 40 -9.58 -6.83 -1.37
CA LEU A 40 -9.62 -5.49 -0.79
C LEU A 40 -10.86 -5.26 0.07
N ILE A 41 -12.05 -5.60 -0.45
CA ILE A 41 -13.33 -5.34 0.20
C ILE A 41 -13.72 -6.51 1.11
N ASN A 42 -13.60 -7.74 0.62
CA ASN A 42 -13.91 -8.98 1.34
C ASN A 42 -15.22 -8.90 2.16
N SER A 43 -16.22 -8.21 1.64
CA SER A 43 -17.53 -8.06 2.29
C SER A 43 -18.64 -7.90 1.26
N THR A 44 -19.85 -8.34 1.63
CA THR A 44 -21.06 -8.17 0.80
C THR A 44 -21.70 -6.78 0.95
N CYS A 45 -21.05 -5.85 1.64
CA CYS A 45 -21.60 -4.55 2.00
C CYS A 45 -21.47 -3.47 0.91
N ALA A 46 -20.95 -3.82 -0.28
CA ALA A 46 -20.89 -2.91 -1.41
C ALA A 46 -21.28 -3.61 -2.70
N ASN A 47 -21.91 -2.86 -3.60
CA ASN A 47 -22.05 -3.26 -4.99
C ASN A 47 -20.91 -2.63 -5.77
N VAL A 48 -19.97 -3.48 -6.27
CA VAL A 48 -18.78 -3.09 -7.04
C VAL A 48 -18.98 -3.47 -8.49
N PHE A 49 -18.53 -2.63 -9.40
CA PHE A 49 -18.63 -2.88 -10.84
C PHE A 49 -17.60 -2.03 -11.62
N ASN A 50 -17.47 -2.28 -12.92
CA ASN A 50 -16.51 -1.59 -13.79
C ASN A 50 -15.05 -1.66 -13.31
N VAL A 51 -14.66 -2.80 -12.73
CA VAL A 51 -13.29 -2.97 -12.24
C VAL A 51 -12.31 -3.07 -13.40
N SER A 52 -11.26 -2.27 -13.38
CA SER A 52 -10.18 -2.33 -14.36
C SER A 52 -8.81 -2.08 -13.73
N VAL A 53 -7.77 -2.62 -14.35
CA VAL A 53 -6.37 -2.38 -14.00
C VAL A 53 -5.59 -2.04 -15.27
N SER A 54 -4.73 -1.04 -15.18
CA SER A 54 -3.67 -0.79 -16.13
C SER A 54 -2.33 -0.64 -15.43
N GLY A 55 -1.23 -1.02 -16.09
CA GLY A 55 0.10 -0.96 -15.49
C GLY A 55 1.17 -1.47 -16.44
N GLY A 56 2.35 -1.76 -15.92
CA GLY A 56 3.48 -2.26 -16.69
C GLY A 56 3.16 -3.57 -17.40
N ASN A 57 3.49 -3.61 -18.68
CA ASN A 57 3.39 -4.81 -19.52
C ASN A 57 4.81 -5.24 -19.88
N PHE A 58 5.42 -6.05 -19.02
CA PHE A 58 6.78 -6.50 -19.18
C PHE A 58 6.87 -7.63 -20.24
N ALA A 59 7.99 -7.67 -20.97
CA ALA A 59 8.17 -8.60 -22.10
C ALA A 59 8.12 -10.09 -21.68
N THR A 60 8.39 -10.36 -20.43
CA THR A 60 8.37 -11.69 -19.81
C THR A 60 7.03 -12.03 -19.15
N GLY A 61 6.06 -11.10 -19.24
CA GLY A 61 4.68 -11.31 -18.78
C GLY A 61 4.45 -11.00 -17.28
N GLU A 62 5.46 -10.47 -16.58
CA GLU A 62 5.29 -10.01 -15.21
C GLU A 62 4.37 -8.79 -15.15
N LYS A 63 3.81 -8.51 -13.97
CA LYS A 63 2.87 -7.42 -13.73
C LYS A 63 3.43 -6.42 -12.72
N SER A 64 2.88 -5.20 -12.76
CA SER A 64 3.11 -4.16 -11.76
C SER A 64 2.03 -4.14 -10.67
N PHE A 65 1.12 -5.11 -10.67
CA PHE A 65 0.03 -5.25 -9.69
C PHE A 65 -0.27 -6.71 -9.38
N GLY A 66 -0.82 -6.98 -8.22
CA GLY A 66 -1.25 -8.31 -7.81
C GLY A 66 -1.63 -8.42 -6.35
N TYR A 67 -1.70 -9.65 -5.88
CA TYR A 67 -1.92 -10.00 -4.49
C TYR A 67 -0.57 -10.15 -3.78
N PHE A 68 -0.50 -9.76 -2.50
CA PHE A 68 0.62 -10.12 -1.63
C PHE A 68 0.14 -10.89 -0.40
N ASP A 69 1.03 -11.76 0.11
CA ASP A 69 0.85 -12.51 1.36
C ASP A 69 2.04 -12.18 2.29
N GLY A 70 1.75 -11.52 3.39
CA GLY A 70 2.68 -11.19 4.46
C GLY A 70 2.56 -12.10 5.68
N THR A 71 1.76 -13.18 5.59
CA THR A 71 1.51 -14.10 6.70
C THR A 71 2.80 -14.70 7.22
N GLY A 72 3.01 -14.61 8.53
CA GLY A 72 4.20 -15.14 9.19
C GLY A 72 5.47 -14.27 9.04
N THR A 73 5.35 -13.09 8.44
CA THR A 73 6.43 -12.08 8.39
C THR A 73 6.21 -11.00 9.45
N THR A 74 7.12 -10.02 9.50
CA THR A 74 6.98 -8.81 10.32
C THR A 74 6.28 -7.68 9.57
N PHE A 75 5.83 -7.89 8.33
CA PHE A 75 5.10 -6.88 7.57
C PHE A 75 3.75 -6.60 8.22
N PRO A 76 3.30 -5.33 8.33
CA PRO A 76 2.11 -4.98 9.11
C PRO A 76 0.80 -5.60 8.60
N PHE A 77 0.71 -5.90 7.29
CA PHE A 77 -0.47 -6.55 6.71
C PHE A 77 -0.26 -8.04 6.49
N GLN A 78 -1.27 -8.84 6.83
CA GLN A 78 -1.26 -10.28 6.59
C GLN A 78 -1.40 -10.62 5.10
N ASN A 79 -2.14 -9.82 4.36
CA ASN A 79 -2.32 -9.94 2.92
C ASN A 79 -2.93 -8.66 2.36
N GLY A 80 -3.02 -8.58 1.03
CA GLY A 80 -3.68 -7.46 0.37
C GLY A 80 -3.31 -7.32 -1.11
N ILE A 81 -3.46 -6.10 -1.61
CA ILE A 81 -3.12 -5.73 -2.99
C ILE A 81 -1.82 -4.95 -2.99
N ILE A 82 -0.95 -5.24 -3.95
CA ILE A 82 0.22 -4.44 -4.27
C ILE A 82 0.04 -3.78 -5.64
N LEU A 83 0.29 -2.46 -5.71
CA LEU A 83 0.46 -1.69 -6.94
C LEU A 83 1.87 -1.10 -6.93
N SER A 84 2.62 -1.21 -8.03
CA SER A 84 4.02 -0.79 -8.09
C SER A 84 4.32 -0.02 -9.38
N THR A 85 5.34 0.83 -9.37
CA THR A 85 5.92 1.44 -10.57
C THR A 85 6.92 0.53 -11.28
N GLY A 86 7.20 -0.64 -10.71
CA GLY A 86 8.01 -1.73 -11.27
C GLY A 86 7.30 -3.07 -11.22
N LYS A 87 8.06 -4.16 -11.36
CA LYS A 87 7.53 -5.52 -11.23
C LYS A 87 7.24 -5.86 -9.78
N ILE A 88 6.05 -6.37 -9.48
CA ILE A 88 5.76 -6.80 -8.10
C ILE A 88 6.61 -7.99 -7.67
N ASN A 89 7.16 -8.77 -8.59
CA ASN A 89 8.08 -9.88 -8.27
C ASN A 89 9.40 -9.42 -7.64
N ASN A 90 9.72 -8.12 -7.71
CA ASN A 90 10.86 -7.51 -7.03
C ASN A 90 10.51 -6.96 -5.64
N ALA A 91 9.23 -6.92 -5.27
CA ALA A 91 8.79 -6.44 -3.97
C ALA A 91 9.13 -7.34 -2.77
N PRO A 92 9.16 -8.69 -2.88
CA PRO A 92 9.59 -9.53 -1.78
C PRO A 92 11.02 -9.24 -1.34
N GLY A 93 11.24 -9.18 -0.01
CA GLY A 93 12.57 -9.09 0.57
C GLY A 93 13.45 -10.33 0.30
N PRO A 94 14.68 -10.32 0.77
CA PRO A 94 15.31 -9.30 1.62
C PRO A 94 15.58 -7.98 0.86
N ASN A 95 15.68 -6.84 1.58
CA ASN A 95 16.09 -5.57 0.97
C ASN A 95 17.58 -5.61 0.62
N SER A 96 17.91 -6.15 -0.55
CA SER A 96 19.29 -6.49 -0.94
C SER A 96 19.72 -5.95 -2.30
N PHE A 97 18.79 -5.43 -3.10
CA PHE A 97 19.10 -4.82 -4.39
C PHE A 97 18.13 -3.65 -4.66
N LEU A 98 18.58 -2.70 -5.47
CA LEU A 98 17.76 -1.58 -5.92
C LEU A 98 16.82 -2.05 -7.03
N SER A 99 15.51 -1.92 -6.83
CA SER A 99 14.53 -2.14 -7.87
C SER A 99 14.41 -0.90 -8.76
N ASP A 100 14.56 -1.08 -10.07
CA ASP A 100 14.61 0.01 -11.07
C ASP A 100 14.11 -0.52 -12.42
N ASP A 101 12.98 -1.22 -12.43
CA ASP A 101 12.46 -1.92 -13.61
C ASP A 101 11.93 -0.99 -14.68
N GLY A 102 11.42 0.17 -14.29
CA GLY A 102 10.91 1.19 -15.21
C GLY A 102 12.00 1.89 -16.02
N GLY A 103 13.27 1.81 -15.59
CA GLY A 103 14.37 2.61 -16.11
C GLY A 103 14.69 2.48 -17.61
N ASN A 104 14.34 1.35 -18.23
CA ASN A 104 14.56 1.12 -19.66
C ASN A 104 13.29 0.82 -20.47
N MET A 105 12.13 0.74 -19.81
CA MET A 105 10.88 0.28 -20.42
C MET A 105 9.68 1.12 -19.96
N GLY A 106 9.90 2.38 -19.60
CA GLY A 106 8.88 3.28 -19.10
C GLY A 106 7.58 3.23 -19.90
N TRP A 107 6.48 3.22 -19.21
CA TRP A 107 5.14 3.38 -19.76
C TRP A 107 4.53 4.69 -19.26
N ASP A 108 3.37 5.03 -19.79
CA ASP A 108 2.75 6.34 -19.54
C ASP A 108 2.44 6.55 -18.05
N GLY A 109 2.47 7.82 -17.64
CA GLY A 109 1.95 8.29 -16.37
C GLY A 109 0.43 8.46 -16.39
N ASP A 110 -0.11 9.18 -15.38
CA ASP A 110 -1.55 9.44 -15.25
C ASP A 110 -1.82 10.95 -15.05
N SER A 111 -2.72 11.50 -15.86
CA SER A 111 -3.05 12.93 -15.81
C SER A 111 -3.82 13.33 -14.56
N ASP A 112 -4.72 12.46 -14.05
CA ASP A 112 -5.47 12.76 -12.83
C ASP A 112 -4.56 12.76 -11.61
N LEU A 113 -3.55 11.87 -11.58
CA LEU A 113 -2.49 11.88 -10.57
C LEU A 113 -1.68 13.18 -10.66
N ASN A 114 -1.29 13.59 -11.87
CA ASN A 114 -0.53 14.82 -12.07
C ASN A 114 -1.30 16.03 -11.52
N ASP A 115 -2.59 16.11 -11.81
CA ASP A 115 -3.45 17.19 -11.31
C ASP A 115 -3.57 17.14 -9.76
N ALA A 116 -3.77 15.95 -9.19
CA ALA A 116 -3.93 15.77 -7.74
C ALA A 116 -2.66 16.13 -6.95
N LEU A 117 -1.49 15.84 -7.51
CA LEU A 117 -0.20 16.06 -6.85
C LEU A 117 0.49 17.36 -7.28
N GLY A 118 -0.06 18.08 -8.28
CA GLY A 118 0.55 19.30 -8.85
C GLY A 118 1.83 19.02 -9.62
N LEU A 119 1.89 17.89 -10.34
CA LEU A 119 3.04 17.46 -11.12
C LEU A 119 2.98 17.98 -12.55
N SER A 120 4.14 18.16 -13.16
CA SER A 120 4.22 18.42 -14.61
C SER A 120 4.09 17.16 -15.44
N ASN A 121 4.58 16.03 -14.93
CA ASN A 121 4.51 14.71 -15.56
C ASN A 121 4.76 13.59 -14.54
N SER A 122 4.23 12.43 -14.84
CA SER A 122 4.50 11.16 -14.17
C SER A 122 4.79 10.08 -15.21
N PHE A 123 5.34 8.96 -14.76
CA PHE A 123 5.70 7.81 -15.59
C PHE A 123 5.32 6.53 -14.84
N ASN A 124 5.27 5.42 -15.57
CA ASN A 124 5.08 4.09 -15.00
C ASN A 124 3.85 3.98 -14.08
N ALA A 125 2.74 4.59 -14.50
CA ALA A 125 1.53 4.55 -13.71
C ALA A 125 0.93 3.15 -13.65
N THR A 126 0.68 2.66 -12.43
CA THR A 126 -0.14 1.48 -12.18
C THR A 126 -1.42 1.91 -11.52
N ILE A 127 -2.55 1.56 -12.14
CA ILE A 127 -3.87 2.08 -11.83
C ILE A 127 -4.82 0.91 -11.60
N LEU A 128 -5.49 0.88 -10.44
CA LEU A 128 -6.64 0.05 -10.16
C LEU A 128 -7.84 0.97 -9.96
N GLU A 129 -8.88 0.79 -10.74
CA GLU A 129 -10.08 1.62 -10.64
C GLU A 129 -11.36 0.80 -10.70
N PHE A 130 -12.38 1.29 -10.02
CA PHE A 130 -13.68 0.64 -9.99
C PHE A 130 -14.78 1.62 -9.56
N ASP A 131 -16.02 1.27 -9.88
CA ASP A 131 -17.21 1.95 -9.39
C ASP A 131 -17.80 1.17 -8.22
N PHE A 132 -18.42 1.89 -7.28
CA PHE A 132 -19.13 1.26 -6.17
C PHE A 132 -20.33 2.08 -5.70
N ILE A 133 -21.28 1.40 -5.05
CA ILE A 133 -22.43 2.03 -4.38
C ILE A 133 -22.31 1.69 -2.88
N PRO A 134 -21.97 2.67 -2.03
CA PRO A 134 -21.82 2.45 -0.60
C PRO A 134 -23.18 2.24 0.08
N LEU A 135 -23.25 1.33 1.05
CA LEU A 135 -24.39 1.18 1.97
C LEU A 135 -24.23 2.03 3.24
N GLY A 136 -23.00 2.39 3.59
CA GLY A 136 -22.68 3.32 4.69
C GLY A 136 -22.48 4.74 4.20
N ASN A 137 -22.32 5.67 5.15
CA ASN A 137 -22.06 7.08 4.87
C ASN A 137 -20.56 7.46 5.00
N LYS A 138 -19.68 6.48 5.21
CA LYS A 138 -18.23 6.65 5.27
C LYS A 138 -17.53 5.45 4.66
N ILE A 139 -16.45 5.72 3.91
CA ILE A 139 -15.49 4.71 3.45
C ILE A 139 -14.15 4.92 4.13
N SER A 140 -13.43 3.84 4.36
CA SER A 140 -12.03 3.85 4.80
C SER A 140 -11.30 2.60 4.35
N PHE A 141 -9.98 2.72 4.14
CA PHE A 141 -9.09 1.59 3.90
C PHE A 141 -7.66 1.91 4.32
N ASP A 142 -6.90 0.89 4.67
CA ASP A 142 -5.55 1.02 5.19
C ASP A 142 -4.50 0.72 4.11
N TYR A 143 -3.39 1.46 4.18
CA TYR A 143 -2.31 1.32 3.21
C TYR A 143 -0.93 1.62 3.82
N ILE A 144 0.12 1.12 3.14
CA ILE A 144 1.52 1.46 3.35
C ILE A 144 2.09 1.90 2.01
N PHE A 145 2.84 3.00 2.00
CA PHE A 145 3.64 3.42 0.86
C PHE A 145 5.10 3.05 1.11
N SER A 146 5.69 2.30 0.19
CA SER A 146 7.10 1.87 0.23
C SER A 146 7.83 2.36 -1.02
N SER A 147 9.11 2.72 -0.89
CA SER A 147 9.86 3.29 -2.02
C SER A 147 11.35 3.03 -1.90
N GLU A 148 12.00 2.82 -3.05
CA GLU A 148 13.45 2.84 -3.21
C GLU A 148 14.04 4.25 -3.06
N GLN A 149 13.22 5.30 -3.21
CA GLN A 149 13.63 6.69 -2.99
C GLN A 149 13.94 7.02 -1.52
N TYR A 150 13.54 6.17 -0.58
CA TYR A 150 13.88 6.29 0.85
C TYR A 150 15.32 5.84 1.14
N LEU A 151 16.29 6.56 0.57
CA LEU A 151 17.71 6.23 0.78
C LEU A 151 18.14 6.58 2.20
N SER A 152 18.82 5.64 2.86
CA SER A 152 19.42 5.87 4.19
C SER A 152 20.69 6.74 4.15
N ASN A 153 21.33 6.86 2.97
CA ASN A 153 22.51 7.70 2.75
C ASN A 153 22.43 8.44 1.41
N PRO A 154 21.44 9.35 1.22
CA PRO A 154 21.27 10.07 -0.04
C PRO A 154 22.32 11.16 -0.23
N SER A 155 22.61 11.50 -1.49
CA SER A 155 23.24 12.78 -1.83
C SER A 155 22.21 13.92 -1.70
N SER A 156 22.68 15.18 -1.60
CA SER A 156 21.78 16.33 -1.49
C SER A 156 20.84 16.48 -2.69
N GLY A 157 21.25 16.06 -3.88
CA GLY A 157 20.41 16.07 -5.08
C GLY A 157 19.25 15.08 -5.00
N GLN A 158 19.44 13.95 -4.32
CA GLN A 158 18.42 12.92 -4.17
C GLN A 158 17.28 13.31 -3.21
N CYS A 159 17.45 14.35 -2.40
CA CYS A 159 16.38 14.85 -1.54
C CYS A 159 15.17 15.42 -2.28
N ASN A 160 15.34 15.79 -3.54
CA ASN A 160 14.29 16.40 -4.36
C ASN A 160 13.50 15.37 -5.18
N PHE A 161 14.03 14.16 -5.34
CA PHE A 161 13.30 13.09 -6.02
C PHE A 161 12.21 12.52 -5.13
N THR A 162 11.10 12.19 -5.73
CA THR A 162 9.94 11.64 -5.05
C THR A 162 9.10 10.85 -6.05
N ASP A 163 8.46 9.82 -5.54
CA ASP A 163 7.36 9.16 -6.23
C ASP A 163 6.09 9.46 -5.47
N GLY A 164 4.99 9.36 -6.16
CA GLY A 164 3.71 9.72 -5.61
C GLY A 164 2.61 8.76 -6.01
N PHE A 165 1.57 8.81 -5.22
CA PHE A 165 0.35 8.09 -5.48
C PHE A 165 -0.85 8.92 -5.04
N ALA A 166 -2.04 8.55 -5.53
CA ALA A 166 -3.29 9.17 -5.13
C ALA A 166 -4.39 8.11 -5.05
N PHE A 167 -5.33 8.34 -4.14
CA PHE A 167 -6.60 7.63 -4.06
C PHE A 167 -7.70 8.61 -4.41
N LEU A 168 -8.04 8.64 -5.69
CA LEU A 168 -8.90 9.63 -6.32
C LEU A 168 -10.34 9.16 -6.27
N LEU A 169 -11.14 9.81 -5.43
CA LEU A 169 -12.58 9.54 -5.28
C LEU A 169 -13.41 10.63 -5.93
N LYS A 170 -14.46 10.28 -6.65
CA LYS A 170 -15.52 11.20 -7.06
C LYS A 170 -16.88 10.51 -7.12
N ARG A 171 -17.93 11.24 -6.78
CA ARG A 171 -19.31 10.80 -7.03
C ARG A 171 -19.62 10.94 -8.52
N ASN A 172 -20.43 10.05 -9.04
CA ASN A 172 -20.91 10.16 -10.43
C ASN A 172 -21.60 11.52 -10.65
N GLY A 173 -21.17 12.23 -11.69
CA GLY A 173 -21.62 13.59 -12.02
C GLY A 173 -20.74 14.71 -11.43
N ASP A 174 -19.83 14.43 -10.51
CA ASP A 174 -18.87 15.41 -10.03
C ASP A 174 -17.71 15.61 -11.04
N LEU A 175 -17.25 16.85 -11.17
CA LEU A 175 -16.22 17.21 -12.15
C LEU A 175 -14.80 16.96 -11.70
N ARG A 176 -14.57 16.83 -10.40
CA ARG A 176 -13.23 16.73 -9.80
C ARG A 176 -13.14 15.55 -8.85
N TYR A 177 -11.95 15.00 -8.78
CA TYR A 177 -11.59 14.03 -7.76
C TYR A 177 -11.22 14.72 -6.44
N GLU A 178 -11.47 14.03 -5.34
CA GLU A 178 -10.87 14.23 -4.04
C GLU A 178 -9.73 13.22 -3.87
N ASN A 179 -8.55 13.67 -3.45
CA ASN A 179 -7.44 12.77 -3.12
C ASN A 179 -7.51 12.38 -1.63
N LEU A 180 -7.70 11.10 -1.35
CA LEU A 180 -7.77 10.55 0.01
C LEU A 180 -6.39 10.16 0.57
N ALA A 181 -5.35 10.09 -0.28
CA ALA A 181 -3.98 9.76 0.12
C ALA A 181 -3.25 11.02 0.61
N VAL A 182 -3.67 11.54 1.75
CA VAL A 182 -3.15 12.77 2.36
C VAL A 182 -2.62 12.52 3.76
N ILE A 183 -1.70 13.36 4.21
CA ILE A 183 -1.23 13.38 5.60
C ILE A 183 -2.43 13.61 6.52
N PRO A 184 -2.66 12.75 7.54
CA PRO A 184 -3.83 12.84 8.41
C PRO A 184 -4.07 14.25 8.97
N GLY A 185 -5.31 14.74 8.83
CA GLY A 185 -5.70 16.08 9.26
C GLY A 185 -5.25 17.23 8.37
N THR A 186 -4.72 16.95 7.18
CA THR A 186 -4.27 17.96 6.21
C THR A 186 -4.78 17.65 4.80
N THR A 187 -4.47 18.53 3.85
CA THR A 187 -4.68 18.29 2.40
C THR A 187 -3.36 17.98 1.67
N THR A 188 -2.26 17.79 2.40
CA THR A 188 -0.94 17.53 1.83
C THR A 188 -0.86 16.08 1.36
N PRO A 189 -0.61 15.80 0.07
CA PRO A 189 -0.47 14.44 -0.43
C PRO A 189 0.69 13.69 0.23
N VAL A 190 0.52 12.38 0.43
CA VAL A 190 1.60 11.49 0.88
C VAL A 190 2.52 11.20 -0.30
N LYS A 191 3.81 11.52 -0.15
CA LYS A 191 4.89 11.33 -1.14
C LYS A 191 6.20 11.08 -0.38
N VAL A 192 7.24 10.62 -1.06
CA VAL A 192 8.57 10.42 -0.43
C VAL A 192 9.09 11.67 0.27
N ASN A 193 8.90 12.85 -0.33
CA ASN A 193 9.41 14.11 0.22
C ASN A 193 8.44 14.80 1.21
N THR A 194 7.19 14.36 1.31
CA THR A 194 6.22 14.86 2.31
C THR A 194 6.14 13.96 3.55
N VAL A 195 6.59 12.68 3.45
CA VAL A 195 6.74 11.77 4.59
C VAL A 195 8.18 11.26 4.58
N ARG A 196 9.02 11.72 5.48
CA ARG A 196 10.43 11.32 5.56
C ARG A 196 10.92 11.32 7.00
N GLY A 197 11.63 10.27 7.38
CA GLY A 197 12.25 10.15 8.70
C GLY A 197 13.51 11.01 8.86
N PRO A 198 13.96 11.20 10.10
CA PRO A 198 15.23 11.84 10.41
C PRO A 198 16.43 10.90 10.13
N GLY A 199 17.64 11.42 10.25
CA GLY A 199 18.88 10.63 10.23
C GLY A 199 19.64 10.67 8.91
N THR A 200 19.15 11.39 7.90
CA THR A 200 19.85 11.61 6.63
C THR A 200 20.14 13.10 6.39
N ILE A 201 20.87 13.40 5.32
CA ILE A 201 21.09 14.79 4.87
C ILE A 201 19.77 15.46 4.41
N CYS A 202 18.78 14.67 3.99
CA CYS A 202 17.48 15.17 3.57
C CYS A 202 16.65 15.58 4.79
N PRO A 203 16.03 16.78 4.78
CA PRO A 203 15.21 17.22 5.90
C PRO A 203 14.05 16.24 6.19
N PRO A 204 13.77 15.94 7.48
CA PRO A 204 12.60 15.18 7.82
C PRO A 204 11.31 15.95 7.52
N ALA A 205 10.25 15.25 7.14
CA ALA A 205 8.94 15.81 6.88
C ALA A 205 7.86 14.84 7.41
N ASN A 206 6.91 15.34 8.20
CA ASN A 206 5.83 14.53 8.80
C ASN A 206 6.34 13.17 9.34
N ALA A 207 7.48 13.21 10.04
CA ALA A 207 8.26 12.04 10.44
C ALA A 207 7.49 11.03 11.33
N ALA A 208 6.37 11.45 11.94
CA ALA A 208 5.49 10.56 12.71
C ALA A 208 4.81 9.50 11.83
N TYR A 209 4.73 9.72 10.52
CA TYR A 209 4.13 8.80 9.55
C TYR A 209 5.17 8.01 8.76
N PHE A 210 6.45 8.24 8.98
CA PHE A 210 7.54 7.44 8.45
C PHE A 210 7.86 6.32 9.44
N ASP A 211 7.86 5.07 8.97
CA ASP A 211 8.16 3.92 9.81
C ASP A 211 9.67 3.74 9.96
N ALA A 212 10.36 3.36 8.89
CA ALA A 212 11.78 3.06 8.93
C ALA A 212 12.46 3.20 7.56
N PHE A 213 13.80 3.36 7.61
CA PHE A 213 14.68 2.89 6.54
C PHE A 213 14.86 1.38 6.74
N ASN A 214 14.49 0.60 5.73
CA ASN A 214 14.45 -0.84 5.81
C ASN A 214 15.87 -1.42 5.73
N ASP A 215 16.17 -2.36 6.61
CA ASP A 215 17.44 -3.09 6.58
C ASP A 215 17.35 -4.34 5.68
N VAL A 216 18.48 -5.07 5.58
CA VAL A 216 18.59 -6.27 4.76
C VAL A 216 17.66 -7.42 5.20
N ASN A 217 17.11 -7.37 6.41
CA ASN A 217 16.18 -8.41 6.90
C ASN A 217 14.71 -8.02 6.73
N HIS A 218 14.44 -6.88 6.13
CA HIS A 218 13.07 -6.41 5.94
C HIS A 218 12.29 -7.34 5.00
N PRO A 219 11.00 -7.62 5.28
CA PRO A 219 10.19 -8.54 4.46
C PRO A 219 9.88 -8.03 3.05
N THR A 220 10.12 -6.75 2.75
CA THR A 220 10.01 -6.17 1.40
C THR A 220 11.36 -5.63 0.94
N ASN A 221 11.57 -5.61 -0.39
CA ASN A 221 12.80 -5.10 -1.01
C ASN A 221 12.70 -3.61 -1.37
N TYR A 222 12.15 -2.78 -0.49
CA TYR A 222 12.15 -1.32 -0.64
C TYR A 222 13.00 -0.68 0.46
N ASN A 223 13.66 0.43 0.16
CA ASN A 223 14.59 1.11 1.06
C ASN A 223 13.93 1.74 2.29
N GLY A 224 12.64 1.97 2.25
CA GLY A 224 11.88 2.49 3.39
C GLY A 224 10.39 2.54 3.13
N GLN A 225 9.64 2.85 4.17
CA GLN A 225 8.18 2.85 4.11
C GLN A 225 7.55 3.81 5.12
N THR A 226 6.27 4.09 4.89
CA THR A 226 5.42 4.77 5.88
C THR A 226 4.93 3.81 6.96
N THR A 227 4.46 4.35 8.07
CA THR A 227 3.56 3.59 8.97
C THR A 227 2.30 3.19 8.21
N VAL A 228 1.47 2.32 8.80
CA VAL A 228 0.10 2.12 8.29
C VAL A 228 -0.65 3.44 8.36
N LEU A 229 -1.20 3.85 7.22
CA LEU A 229 -2.03 5.04 7.05
C LEU A 229 -3.44 4.61 6.65
N THR A 230 -4.44 5.43 6.99
CA THR A 230 -5.85 5.19 6.63
C THR A 230 -6.32 6.29 5.69
N ALA A 231 -6.77 5.92 4.51
CA ALA A 231 -7.53 6.78 3.62
C ALA A 231 -9.02 6.70 3.99
N GLN A 232 -9.72 7.82 4.00
CA GLN A 232 -11.14 7.85 4.35
C GLN A 232 -11.86 9.02 3.71
N SER A 233 -13.16 8.87 3.47
CA SER A 233 -14.06 9.95 3.02
C SER A 233 -15.49 9.69 3.48
N ASP A 234 -16.24 10.77 3.65
CA ASP A 234 -17.68 10.70 3.78
C ASP A 234 -18.30 10.46 2.39
N VAL A 235 -19.29 9.59 2.35
CA VAL A 235 -20.03 9.23 1.13
C VAL A 235 -21.52 9.23 1.37
N ILE A 236 -22.31 9.34 0.31
CA ILE A 236 -23.77 9.31 0.39
C ILE A 236 -24.25 7.91 0.05
N PRO A 237 -24.91 7.19 0.98
CA PRO A 237 -25.45 5.86 0.71
C PRO A 237 -26.33 5.82 -0.52
N GLY A 238 -26.17 4.78 -1.34
CA GLY A 238 -26.97 4.59 -2.56
C GLY A 238 -26.56 5.45 -3.77
N GLN A 239 -25.56 6.33 -3.63
CA GLN A 239 -24.98 7.06 -4.76
C GLN A 239 -23.82 6.26 -5.37
N THR A 240 -23.63 6.39 -6.68
CA THR A 240 -22.49 5.77 -7.36
C THR A 240 -21.26 6.64 -7.21
N TYR A 241 -20.15 6.02 -6.82
CA TYR A 241 -18.83 6.61 -6.76
C TYR A 241 -17.87 5.88 -7.67
N HIS A 242 -16.91 6.62 -8.22
CA HIS A 242 -15.74 6.09 -8.90
C HIS A 242 -14.50 6.33 -8.04
N ILE A 243 -13.68 5.30 -7.86
CA ILE A 243 -12.38 5.39 -7.19
C ILE A 243 -11.27 4.93 -8.13
N LYS A 244 -10.18 5.70 -8.19
CA LYS A 244 -8.95 5.39 -8.92
C LYS A 244 -7.80 5.36 -7.92
N LEU A 245 -7.20 4.19 -7.73
CA LEU A 245 -6.00 3.97 -6.92
C LEU A 245 -4.81 3.96 -7.88
N VAL A 246 -3.96 4.96 -7.84
CA VAL A 246 -2.88 5.16 -8.80
C VAL A 246 -1.56 5.45 -8.11
N ILE A 247 -0.49 4.79 -8.55
CA ILE A 247 0.91 5.08 -8.19
C ILE A 247 1.71 5.32 -9.45
N ALA A 248 2.66 6.25 -9.41
CA ALA A 248 3.57 6.52 -10.53
C ALA A 248 4.88 7.15 -10.06
N ASP A 249 5.91 7.03 -10.88
CA ASP A 249 7.17 7.73 -10.74
C ASP A 249 7.00 9.21 -11.10
N GLU A 250 7.63 10.12 -10.34
CA GLU A 250 7.57 11.56 -10.57
C GLU A 250 8.85 12.08 -11.23
N GLY A 251 8.72 12.69 -12.39
CA GLY A 251 9.82 13.41 -13.07
C GLY A 251 10.84 12.54 -13.78
N ASN A 252 10.99 11.29 -13.42
CA ASN A 252 11.78 10.26 -14.09
C ASN A 252 11.17 8.88 -13.80
N PHE A 253 11.70 7.82 -14.37
CA PHE A 253 11.20 6.45 -14.27
C PHE A 253 12.20 5.53 -13.56
N ARG A 254 12.78 6.02 -12.45
CA ARG A 254 13.81 5.30 -11.70
C ARG A 254 13.43 5.18 -10.23
N TYR A 255 13.87 4.08 -9.62
CA TYR A 255 13.68 3.78 -8.20
C TYR A 255 12.22 3.44 -7.87
N ASP A 256 11.87 2.19 -8.12
CA ASP A 256 10.51 1.69 -7.99
C ASP A 256 9.88 1.98 -6.61
N SER A 257 8.60 2.23 -6.64
CA SER A 257 7.77 2.42 -5.46
C SER A 257 6.55 1.51 -5.48
N ALA A 258 5.97 1.25 -4.33
CA ALA A 258 4.75 0.46 -4.23
C ALA A 258 3.79 0.99 -3.15
N ILE A 259 2.50 0.74 -3.39
CA ILE A 259 1.45 0.83 -2.39
C ILE A 259 1.01 -0.58 -2.04
N PHE A 260 0.95 -0.87 -0.74
CA PHE A 260 0.34 -2.06 -0.19
C PHE A 260 -1.00 -1.67 0.44
N LEU A 261 -2.10 -2.21 -0.09
CA LEU A 261 -3.45 -2.02 0.43
C LEU A 261 -3.81 -3.22 1.30
N GLY A 262 -4.19 -3.00 2.55
CA GLY A 262 -4.53 -4.09 3.47
C GLY A 262 -5.75 -4.87 3.02
N GLY A 263 -5.68 -6.20 3.02
CA GLY A 263 -6.79 -7.07 2.67
C GLY A 263 -7.97 -6.91 3.64
N GLY A 264 -9.20 -6.84 3.12
CA GLY A 264 -10.42 -6.63 3.90
C GLY A 264 -10.48 -5.28 4.62
N SER A 265 -9.60 -4.32 4.27
CA SER A 265 -9.56 -3.01 4.94
C SER A 265 -10.50 -1.98 4.32
N PHE A 266 -11.01 -2.21 3.10
CA PHE A 266 -11.96 -1.29 2.46
C PHE A 266 -13.35 -1.48 3.08
N ASN A 267 -13.66 -0.61 4.03
CA ASN A 267 -14.82 -0.71 4.88
C ASN A 267 -15.86 0.38 4.55
N PHE A 268 -17.13 0.01 4.71
CA PHE A 268 -18.28 0.91 4.66
C PHE A 268 -18.87 0.99 6.06
N THR A 269 -18.77 2.13 6.72
CA THR A 269 -19.32 2.33 8.06
C THR A 269 -20.51 3.27 8.03
N ILE A 270 -21.39 3.14 9.04
CA ILE A 270 -22.47 4.06 9.28
C ILE A 270 -22.03 4.91 10.48
N ASP A 271 -21.65 6.15 10.21
CA ASP A 271 -21.43 7.14 11.25
C ASP A 271 -22.77 7.79 11.58
N ILE A 272 -23.28 7.53 12.79
CA ILE A 272 -24.55 8.08 13.26
C ILE A 272 -24.38 9.42 13.98
N GLY A 273 -23.15 9.97 13.99
CA GLY A 273 -22.78 11.18 14.72
C GLY A 273 -22.71 10.97 16.24
N ASP A 274 -22.36 12.04 16.94
CA ASP A 274 -22.24 12.02 18.41
C ASP A 274 -23.58 11.71 19.08
N ASP A 275 -23.53 10.97 20.19
CA ASP A 275 -24.70 10.70 21.04
C ASP A 275 -25.35 12.02 21.49
N ARG A 276 -26.55 12.28 21.01
CA ARG A 276 -27.34 13.40 21.51
C ARG A 276 -28.02 12.98 22.81
N LEU A 277 -27.57 13.52 23.92
CA LEU A 277 -28.31 13.45 25.15
C LEU A 277 -29.66 14.18 24.97
N VAL A 278 -30.73 13.42 24.81
CA VAL A 278 -32.06 13.97 24.87
C VAL A 278 -32.36 14.22 26.35
N SER A 279 -32.23 15.48 26.81
CA SER A 279 -32.74 15.83 28.10
C SER A 279 -34.27 15.72 28.07
N ASN A 280 -34.82 14.76 28.80
CA ASN A 280 -36.23 14.73 29.07
C ASN A 280 -36.55 16.01 29.84
N GLY A 281 -37.04 17.03 29.11
CA GLY A 281 -37.61 18.21 29.75
C GLY A 281 -38.82 17.81 30.60
N ASN A 282 -38.75 18.01 31.90
CA ASN A 282 -39.90 18.05 32.77
C ASN A 282 -40.66 19.37 32.59
#